data_dd4aacfdcc850ada0bb683bef3f6fe06
#
_entry.id   dd4aacfdcc850ada0bb683bef3f6fe06
#
_cell.length_a   1.000
_cell.length_b   1.000
_cell.length_c   1.000
_cell.angle_alpha   90.00
_cell.angle_beta   90.00
_cell.angle_gamma   90.00
#
_symmetry.space_group_name_H-M   'P 1'
#
loop_
_entity.id
_entity.type
_entity.pdbx_description
1 polymer ?
#
loop_
_entity_poly.entity_id
_entity_poly.type
_entity_poly.pdbx_seq_one_letter_code
_entity_poly.pdbx_strand_id
1 'polypeptide(L)'
;KSGKNYMMMGTSVYTYQCLYVKSLIDQGKLGKIQYLRGTHFQDMEGWPDYWKGLPPLHYATHAISPLLFLSGQRASRVHCFGSGTMREELVRNYGNPYPVETAVFRLEDGRTSADVTRSLFETAHEYVEGFSVFGDKMSFEWNFENDAPYVYTFEEGMTETNIGNRGRVISRQEVHCPNREEILPEAIRKYTTEFAILDPDNPDMYMKQGGGHHGSHPHLVNEFVSSIIEEREPMIDVYTAADWTAAGICGHESAMKNGEEVVIPEFR
;
A
#
# COMPACT_ATOMS: atom_id res chain seq x y z
N LYS A 1 23.70 8.26 12.04
CA LYS A 1 25.07 8.62 12.57
C LYS A 1 26.18 7.89 11.79
N SER A 2 25.86 6.86 11.00
CA SER A 2 26.84 6.14 10.16
C SER A 2 27.19 6.91 8.86
N GLY A 3 26.36 7.85 8.41
CA GLY A 3 26.49 8.53 7.12
C GLY A 3 26.21 7.61 5.93
N LYS A 4 25.48 6.50 6.15
CA LYS A 4 25.11 5.55 5.11
C LYS A 4 23.62 5.65 4.78
N ASN A 5 23.27 5.47 3.51
CA ASN A 5 21.89 5.41 3.09
C ASN A 5 21.18 4.19 3.71
N TYR A 6 19.93 4.40 4.03
CA TYR A 6 18.98 3.36 4.41
C TYR A 6 17.71 3.55 3.59
N MET A 7 17.16 2.49 3.09
CA MET A 7 15.85 2.50 2.43
C MET A 7 15.02 1.32 2.90
N MET A 8 13.75 1.58 3.26
CA MET A 8 12.79 0.49 3.44
C MET A 8 12.32 0.00 2.07
N MET A 9 12.35 -1.31 1.87
CA MET A 9 11.90 -1.93 0.62
C MET A 9 10.37 -2.07 0.59
N GLY A 10 9.69 -0.93 0.48
CA GLY A 10 8.23 -0.84 0.40
C GLY A 10 7.71 -1.25 -0.97
N THR A 11 7.52 -2.55 -1.20
CA THR A 11 7.14 -3.11 -2.50
C THR A 11 5.85 -2.53 -3.06
N SER A 12 4.83 -2.33 -2.23
CA SER A 12 3.51 -1.80 -2.62
C SER A 12 3.55 -0.39 -3.20
N VAL A 13 4.58 0.40 -2.86
CA VAL A 13 4.75 1.79 -3.37
C VAL A 13 5.27 1.82 -4.81
N TYR A 14 5.91 0.74 -5.25
CA TYR A 14 6.50 0.63 -6.59
C TYR A 14 5.74 -0.32 -7.52
N THR A 15 4.53 -0.75 -7.13
CA THR A 15 3.64 -1.49 -8.03
C THR A 15 3.24 -0.63 -9.23
N TYR A 16 2.93 -1.24 -10.37
CA TYR A 16 2.47 -0.52 -11.57
C TYR A 16 1.33 0.43 -11.27
N GLN A 17 0.39 -0.03 -10.46
CA GLN A 17 -0.79 0.70 -10.06
C GLN A 17 -0.43 1.95 -9.24
N CYS A 18 0.47 1.81 -8.28
CA CYS A 18 0.90 2.93 -7.44
C CYS A 18 1.67 3.97 -8.26
N LEU A 19 2.62 3.54 -9.10
CA LEU A 19 3.37 4.43 -9.98
C LEU A 19 2.45 5.15 -11.00
N TYR A 20 1.44 4.44 -11.51
CA TYR A 20 0.45 5.04 -12.41
C TYR A 20 -0.35 6.14 -11.72
N VAL A 21 -0.91 5.85 -10.53
CA VAL A 21 -1.69 6.84 -9.77
C VAL A 21 -0.82 8.03 -9.37
N LYS A 22 0.43 7.79 -8.96
CA LYS A 22 1.38 8.87 -8.68
C LYS A 22 1.53 9.80 -9.89
N SER A 23 1.64 9.24 -11.10
CA SER A 23 1.73 10.04 -12.31
C SER A 23 0.46 10.86 -12.59
N LEU A 24 -0.73 10.32 -12.26
CA LEU A 24 -1.99 11.06 -12.38
C LEU A 24 -2.08 12.21 -11.37
N ILE A 25 -1.60 11.98 -10.15
CA ILE A 25 -1.53 13.02 -9.10
C ILE A 25 -0.59 14.13 -9.53
N ASP A 26 0.62 13.80 -10.00
CA ASP A 26 1.63 14.78 -10.45
C ASP A 26 1.14 15.63 -11.65
N GLN A 27 0.26 15.07 -12.48
CA GLN A 27 -0.42 15.77 -13.56
C GLN A 27 -1.65 16.58 -13.09
N GLY A 28 -2.00 16.54 -11.80
CA GLY A 28 -3.17 17.23 -11.24
C GLY A 28 -4.52 16.66 -11.67
N LYS A 29 -4.55 15.44 -12.25
CA LYS A 29 -5.78 14.81 -12.78
C LYS A 29 -6.75 14.41 -11.69
N LEU A 30 -6.28 13.95 -10.53
CA LEU A 30 -7.16 13.61 -9.41
C LEU A 30 -7.79 14.84 -8.76
N GLY A 31 -7.20 16.03 -8.93
CA GLY A 31 -7.58 17.21 -8.18
C GLY A 31 -7.11 17.10 -6.73
N LYS A 32 -7.97 17.48 -5.78
CA LYS A 32 -7.70 17.35 -4.34
C LYS A 32 -8.04 15.95 -3.88
N ILE A 33 -7.12 15.28 -3.21
CA ILE A 33 -7.42 13.99 -2.57
C ILE A 33 -8.39 14.25 -1.41
N GLN A 34 -9.50 13.53 -1.42
CA GLN A 34 -10.56 13.64 -0.40
C GLN A 34 -10.48 12.50 0.62
N TYR A 35 -10.07 11.31 0.16
CA TYR A 35 -10.09 10.10 0.95
C TYR A 35 -9.21 9.01 0.31
N LEU A 36 -8.67 8.12 1.14
CA LEU A 36 -7.85 6.99 0.70
C LEU A 36 -8.30 5.70 1.41
N ARG A 37 -8.14 4.58 0.74
CA ARG A 37 -8.42 3.25 1.28
C ARG A 37 -7.31 2.29 0.92
N GLY A 38 -6.91 1.45 1.88
CA GLY A 38 -5.96 0.36 1.65
C GLY A 38 -6.46 -0.95 2.25
N THR A 39 -6.20 -2.04 1.55
CA THR A 39 -6.63 -3.37 1.97
C THR A 39 -5.51 -4.36 1.70
N HIS A 40 -5.20 -5.19 2.70
CA HIS A 40 -4.26 -6.28 2.49
C HIS A 40 -4.72 -7.52 3.28
N PHE A 41 -4.99 -8.60 2.55
CA PHE A 41 -5.30 -9.91 3.10
C PHE A 41 -4.21 -10.89 2.68
N GLN A 42 -3.68 -11.63 3.65
CA GLN A 42 -2.67 -12.64 3.44
C GLN A 42 -2.83 -13.72 4.51
N ASP A 43 -2.83 -14.97 4.11
CA ASP A 43 -2.74 -16.07 5.06
C ASP A 43 -1.27 -16.42 5.30
N MET A 44 -0.83 -16.30 6.55
CA MET A 44 0.54 -16.60 6.98
C MET A 44 0.63 -17.95 7.72
N GLU A 45 -0.36 -18.81 7.57
CA GLU A 45 -0.29 -20.17 8.12
C GLU A 45 0.91 -20.92 7.53
N GLY A 46 1.68 -21.58 8.39
CA GLY A 46 2.89 -22.30 7.98
C GLY A 46 4.15 -21.43 7.78
N TRP A 47 4.05 -20.13 7.97
CA TRP A 47 5.22 -19.25 7.95
C TRP A 47 6.11 -19.47 9.19
N PRO A 48 7.37 -18.98 9.20
CA PRO A 48 8.28 -19.11 10.35
C PRO A 48 7.66 -18.62 11.66
N ASP A 49 8.03 -19.25 12.78
CA ASP A 49 7.41 -19.05 14.10
C ASP A 49 7.33 -17.59 14.56
N TYR A 50 8.26 -16.73 14.15
CA TYR A 50 8.23 -15.31 14.51
C TYR A 50 7.10 -14.51 13.84
N TRP A 51 6.46 -15.06 12.81
CA TRP A 51 5.25 -14.48 12.22
C TRP A 51 3.98 -14.92 12.93
N LYS A 52 4.04 -16.05 13.62
CA LYS A 52 2.87 -16.75 14.15
C LYS A 52 2.11 -15.89 15.15
N GLY A 53 0.89 -15.47 14.76
CA GLY A 53 0.03 -14.61 15.56
C GLY A 53 0.41 -13.13 15.57
N LEU A 54 1.28 -12.69 14.66
CA LEU A 54 1.61 -11.28 14.49
C LEU A 54 0.33 -10.44 14.35
N PRO A 55 0.21 -9.33 15.11
CA PRO A 55 -0.92 -8.41 14.92
C PRO A 55 -1.03 -7.94 13.47
N PRO A 56 -2.23 -7.92 12.87
CA PRO A 56 -2.39 -7.54 11.47
C PRO A 56 -1.74 -6.20 11.13
N LEU A 57 -1.95 -5.16 11.93
CA LEU A 57 -1.38 -3.84 11.66
C LEU A 57 0.11 -3.70 12.01
N HIS A 58 0.76 -4.64 12.70
CA HIS A 58 2.23 -4.65 12.78
C HIS A 58 2.89 -4.89 11.42
N TYR A 59 2.12 -5.38 10.45
CA TYR A 59 2.55 -5.54 9.06
C TYR A 59 1.65 -4.72 8.10
N ALA A 60 1.30 -3.50 8.50
CA ALA A 60 0.38 -2.64 7.75
C ALA A 60 1.03 -1.94 6.55
N THR A 61 2.35 -1.95 6.43
CA THR A 61 3.06 -1.18 5.39
C THR A 61 2.62 -1.51 3.97
N HIS A 62 2.19 -2.74 3.69
CA HIS A 62 1.62 -3.09 2.38
C HIS A 62 0.31 -2.36 2.06
N ALA A 63 -0.50 -2.04 3.06
CA ALA A 63 -1.78 -1.37 2.87
C ALA A 63 -1.71 0.15 3.07
N ILE A 64 -0.91 0.63 4.03
CA ILE A 64 -0.86 2.05 4.36
C ILE A 64 0.19 2.82 3.56
N SER A 65 1.33 2.20 3.21
CA SER A 65 2.41 2.91 2.53
C SER A 65 2.01 3.54 1.19
N PRO A 66 1.25 2.86 0.31
CA PRO A 66 0.77 3.49 -0.91
C PRO A 66 -0.07 4.74 -0.64
N LEU A 67 -0.89 4.74 0.41
CA LEU A 67 -1.77 5.86 0.75
C LEU A 67 -0.96 7.09 1.22
N LEU A 68 0.02 6.87 2.11
CA LEU A 68 0.88 7.93 2.62
C LEU A 68 1.82 8.46 1.52
N PHE A 69 2.35 7.57 0.68
CA PHE A 69 3.15 7.96 -0.48
C PHE A 69 2.37 8.81 -1.48
N LEU A 70 1.16 8.38 -1.85
CA LEU A 70 0.33 9.06 -2.84
C LEU A 70 -0.22 10.39 -2.31
N SER A 71 -0.54 10.48 -1.02
CA SER A 71 -0.97 11.74 -0.41
C SER A 71 0.18 12.72 -0.16
N GLY A 72 1.42 12.22 -0.07
CA GLY A 72 2.58 13.01 0.34
C GLY A 72 2.51 13.46 1.80
N GLN A 73 1.73 12.79 2.63
CA GLN A 73 1.48 13.15 4.03
C GLN A 73 1.77 11.97 4.96
N ARG A 74 2.07 12.26 6.22
CA ARG A 74 2.14 11.26 7.28
C ARG A 74 0.77 11.09 7.96
N ALA A 75 0.55 9.94 8.60
CA ALA A 75 -0.56 9.74 9.51
C ALA A 75 -0.24 10.41 10.88
N SER A 76 -1.19 11.13 11.44
CA SER A 76 -1.01 11.87 12.71
C SER A 76 -1.77 11.25 13.88
N ARG A 77 -2.91 10.59 13.61
CA ARG A 77 -3.78 9.96 14.61
C ARG A 77 -4.45 8.75 14.02
N VAL A 78 -4.84 7.81 14.87
CA VAL A 78 -5.54 6.60 14.47
C VAL A 78 -6.58 6.17 15.48
N HIS A 79 -7.71 5.66 14.96
CA HIS A 79 -8.68 4.82 15.65
C HIS A 79 -8.70 3.47 14.96
N CYS A 80 -8.67 2.37 15.72
CA CYS A 80 -8.67 1.03 15.17
C CYS A 80 -9.50 0.07 16.00
N PHE A 81 -10.22 -0.81 15.32
CA PHE A 81 -10.91 -1.92 15.95
C PHE A 81 -10.36 -3.25 15.44
N GLY A 82 -10.11 -4.15 16.39
CA GLY A 82 -9.89 -5.56 16.10
C GLY A 82 -11.22 -6.28 15.92
N SER A 83 -11.23 -7.28 15.07
CA SER A 83 -12.44 -8.05 14.74
C SER A 83 -12.14 -9.55 14.68
N GLY A 84 -13.12 -10.34 15.08
CA GLY A 84 -13.02 -11.79 15.09
C GLY A 84 -12.29 -12.33 16.33
N THR A 85 -11.92 -13.61 16.27
CA THR A 85 -11.23 -14.30 17.36
C THR A 85 -10.24 -15.28 16.75
N MET A 86 -8.98 -15.17 17.14
CA MET A 86 -7.95 -16.13 16.75
C MET A 86 -7.90 -17.32 17.68
N ARG A 87 -7.48 -18.47 17.16
CA ARG A 87 -7.21 -19.66 17.99
C ARG A 87 -6.06 -19.40 18.98
N GLU A 88 -6.11 -20.08 20.11
CA GLU A 88 -5.21 -19.82 21.25
C GLU A 88 -3.72 -19.94 20.91
N GLU A 89 -3.34 -20.86 20.02
CA GLU A 89 -1.96 -21.05 19.60
C GLU A 89 -1.36 -19.82 18.89
N LEU A 90 -2.18 -19.05 18.18
CA LEU A 90 -1.75 -17.81 17.52
C LEU A 90 -1.66 -16.66 18.53
N VAL A 91 -2.56 -16.61 19.50
CA VAL A 91 -2.56 -15.53 20.50
C VAL A 91 -1.31 -15.53 21.38
N ARG A 92 -0.71 -16.71 21.63
CA ARG A 92 0.38 -16.88 22.63
C ARG A 92 1.61 -16.01 22.41
N ASN A 93 2.02 -15.78 21.16
CA ASN A 93 3.28 -15.11 20.89
C ASN A 93 3.21 -13.60 21.09
N TYR A 94 2.09 -12.99 20.69
CA TYR A 94 1.94 -11.53 20.67
C TYR A 94 0.80 -11.02 21.56
N GLY A 95 -0.03 -11.91 22.12
CA GLY A 95 -1.20 -11.51 22.89
C GLY A 95 -2.32 -10.89 22.05
N ASN A 96 -2.22 -10.95 20.72
CA ASN A 96 -3.21 -10.40 19.82
C ASN A 96 -4.37 -11.37 19.62
N PRO A 97 -5.62 -11.01 19.98
CA PRO A 97 -6.78 -11.88 19.80
C PRO A 97 -7.47 -11.72 18.42
N TYR A 98 -7.05 -10.77 17.59
CA TYR A 98 -7.77 -10.34 16.41
C TYR A 98 -7.15 -10.87 15.10
N PRO A 99 -7.89 -11.63 14.27
CA PRO A 99 -7.46 -12.01 12.93
C PRO A 99 -7.52 -10.84 11.94
N VAL A 100 -8.38 -9.85 12.17
CA VAL A 100 -8.56 -8.66 11.33
C VAL A 100 -8.47 -7.40 12.17
N GLU A 101 -7.81 -6.39 11.66
CA GLU A 101 -7.80 -5.04 12.22
C GLU A 101 -8.19 -4.03 11.15
N THR A 102 -9.10 -3.10 11.51
CA THR A 102 -9.54 -2.01 10.64
C THR A 102 -9.29 -0.68 11.33
N ALA A 103 -8.45 0.13 10.72
CA ALA A 103 -8.00 1.42 11.23
C ALA A 103 -8.47 2.58 10.36
N VAL A 104 -8.81 3.71 10.99
CA VAL A 104 -9.02 4.99 10.32
C VAL A 104 -7.96 5.96 10.81
N PHE A 105 -7.14 6.41 9.87
CA PHE A 105 -6.06 7.38 10.10
C PHE A 105 -6.51 8.78 9.74
N ARG A 106 -6.13 9.76 10.55
CA ARG A 106 -6.15 11.17 10.20
C ARG A 106 -4.76 11.57 9.69
N LEU A 107 -4.69 12.17 8.50
CA LEU A 107 -3.43 12.67 7.98
C LEU A 107 -3.07 14.03 8.62
N GLU A 108 -1.83 14.47 8.43
CA GLU A 108 -1.29 15.66 9.11
C GLU A 108 -1.97 16.97 8.73
N ASP A 109 -2.61 17.05 7.53
CA ASP A 109 -3.42 18.22 7.13
C ASP A 109 -4.68 18.41 8.00
N GLY A 110 -4.98 17.45 8.89
CA GLY A 110 -6.15 17.45 9.76
C GLY A 110 -7.49 17.28 9.05
N ARG A 111 -7.51 17.03 7.74
CA ARG A 111 -8.72 16.97 6.90
C ARG A 111 -8.87 15.65 6.17
N THR A 112 -7.78 15.17 5.55
CA THR A 112 -7.78 13.91 4.81
C THR A 112 -7.74 12.73 5.78
N SER A 113 -8.50 11.69 5.47
CA SER A 113 -8.44 10.42 6.19
C SER A 113 -8.17 9.25 5.26
N ALA A 114 -7.59 8.21 5.84
CA ALA A 114 -7.33 6.94 5.18
C ALA A 114 -7.88 5.80 6.03
N ASP A 115 -8.58 4.84 5.45
CA ASP A 115 -8.90 3.58 6.13
C ASP A 115 -8.03 2.45 5.63
N VAL A 116 -7.67 1.56 6.54
CA VAL A 116 -6.86 0.38 6.26
C VAL A 116 -7.46 -0.83 6.94
N THR A 117 -7.70 -1.88 6.17
CA THR A 117 -8.08 -3.19 6.71
C THR A 117 -7.00 -4.22 6.40
N ARG A 118 -6.57 -4.93 7.43
CA ARG A 118 -5.51 -5.93 7.36
C ARG A 118 -5.92 -7.24 8.00
N SER A 119 -5.59 -8.37 7.36
CA SER A 119 -5.67 -9.71 7.94
C SER A 119 -4.41 -10.52 7.62
N LEU A 120 -4.00 -11.37 8.59
CA LEU A 120 -2.84 -12.25 8.46
C LEU A 120 -3.15 -13.72 8.73
N PHE A 121 -4.26 -14.02 9.39
CA PHE A 121 -4.63 -15.37 9.80
C PHE A 121 -6.15 -15.55 9.81
N GLU A 122 -6.60 -16.78 9.67
CA GLU A 122 -7.98 -17.24 9.92
C GLU A 122 -9.07 -16.41 9.23
N THR A 123 -8.73 -15.84 8.06
CA THR A 123 -9.69 -15.14 7.22
C THR A 123 -9.63 -15.74 5.83
N ALA A 124 -10.70 -16.43 5.44
CA ALA A 124 -10.77 -17.13 4.15
C ALA A 124 -10.94 -16.13 3.01
N HIS A 125 -9.84 -15.62 2.54
CA HIS A 125 -9.77 -14.68 1.41
C HIS A 125 -8.51 -14.95 0.57
N GLU A 126 -8.57 -14.67 -0.72
CA GLU A 126 -7.37 -14.68 -1.55
C GLU A 126 -6.38 -13.58 -1.11
N TYR A 127 -5.15 -13.68 -1.58
CA TYR A 127 -4.18 -12.60 -1.38
C TYR A 127 -4.70 -11.29 -2.01
N VAL A 128 -4.67 -10.22 -1.24
CA VAL A 128 -5.05 -8.87 -1.67
C VAL A 128 -4.00 -7.87 -1.21
N GLU A 129 -3.55 -7.05 -2.11
CA GLU A 129 -2.73 -5.87 -1.87
C GLU A 129 -3.31 -4.71 -2.69
N GLY A 130 -4.47 -4.22 -2.24
CA GLY A 130 -5.28 -3.25 -2.98
C GLY A 130 -5.34 -1.87 -2.32
N PHE A 131 -5.58 -0.86 -3.14
CA PHE A 131 -5.80 0.50 -2.66
C PHE A 131 -6.73 1.30 -3.57
N SER A 132 -7.31 2.37 -3.00
CA SER A 132 -8.15 3.33 -3.72
C SER A 132 -7.79 4.75 -3.31
N VAL A 133 -7.85 5.67 -4.26
CA VAL A 133 -7.64 7.10 -4.05
C VAL A 133 -8.81 7.87 -4.62
N PHE A 134 -9.52 8.60 -3.77
CA PHE A 134 -10.71 9.36 -4.14
C PHE A 134 -10.37 10.85 -4.21
N GLY A 135 -10.38 11.41 -5.41
CA GLY A 135 -10.16 12.82 -5.66
C GLY A 135 -11.45 13.57 -6.03
N ASP A 136 -11.40 14.89 -6.01
CA ASP A 136 -12.57 15.74 -6.35
C ASP A 136 -12.80 15.86 -7.88
N LYS A 137 -11.86 15.39 -8.70
CA LYS A 137 -11.98 15.35 -10.16
C LYS A 137 -11.97 13.93 -10.71
N MET A 138 -11.10 13.09 -10.18
CA MET A 138 -10.92 11.70 -10.61
C MET A 138 -10.65 10.84 -9.38
N SER A 139 -11.16 9.60 -9.40
CA SER A 139 -10.81 8.56 -8.43
C SER A 139 -10.18 7.38 -9.14
N PHE A 140 -9.38 6.63 -8.40
CA PHE A 140 -8.76 5.39 -8.84
C PHE A 140 -9.09 4.30 -7.83
N GLU A 141 -9.45 3.12 -8.31
CA GLU A 141 -9.70 1.93 -7.49
C GLU A 141 -8.98 0.71 -8.07
N TRP A 142 -8.25 0.04 -7.21
CA TRP A 142 -7.67 -1.28 -7.43
C TRP A 142 -7.83 -2.09 -6.15
N ASN A 143 -8.91 -2.85 -6.05
CA ASN A 143 -9.35 -3.46 -4.81
C ASN A 143 -8.85 -4.91 -4.65
N PHE A 144 -8.59 -5.62 -5.75
CA PHE A 144 -8.14 -7.01 -5.78
C PHE A 144 -6.96 -7.14 -6.73
N GLU A 145 -5.96 -7.92 -6.32
CA GLU A 145 -4.70 -8.04 -7.06
C GLU A 145 -4.88 -8.54 -8.49
N ASN A 146 -5.80 -9.48 -8.69
CA ASN A 146 -6.09 -10.09 -9.98
C ASN A 146 -7.13 -9.32 -10.83
N ASP A 147 -7.71 -8.25 -10.28
CA ASP A 147 -8.69 -7.43 -10.97
C ASP A 147 -8.01 -6.27 -11.70
N ALA A 148 -8.62 -5.87 -12.81
CA ALA A 148 -8.21 -4.65 -13.49
C ALA A 148 -8.51 -3.42 -12.62
N PRO A 149 -7.62 -2.43 -12.57
CA PRO A 149 -7.91 -1.16 -11.91
C PRO A 149 -8.84 -0.29 -12.74
N TYR A 150 -9.55 0.59 -12.08
CA TYR A 150 -10.51 1.51 -12.67
C TYR A 150 -10.22 2.96 -12.29
N VAL A 151 -10.50 3.87 -13.23
CA VAL A 151 -10.63 5.31 -12.96
C VAL A 151 -12.09 5.72 -13.12
N TYR A 152 -12.48 6.68 -12.28
CA TYR A 152 -13.81 7.28 -12.28
C TYR A 152 -13.66 8.77 -12.47
N THR A 153 -14.39 9.34 -13.41
CA THR A 153 -14.42 10.78 -13.69
C THR A 153 -15.84 11.27 -13.80
N PHE A 154 -16.06 12.53 -13.46
CA PHE A 154 -17.31 13.17 -13.80
C PHE A 154 -17.38 13.45 -15.28
N GLU A 155 -18.47 13.10 -15.93
CA GLU A 155 -18.72 13.52 -17.31
C GLU A 155 -19.01 15.02 -17.35
N GLU A 156 -18.51 15.67 -18.41
CA GLU A 156 -18.80 17.09 -18.62
C GLU A 156 -20.29 17.28 -18.97
N GLY A 157 -20.89 18.29 -18.36
CA GLY A 157 -22.29 18.58 -18.50
C GLY A 157 -23.18 17.82 -17.52
N MET A 158 -24.12 18.51 -16.93
CA MET A 158 -25.19 17.85 -16.20
C MET A 158 -26.18 17.34 -17.21
N THR A 159 -26.28 16.02 -17.38
CA THR A 159 -27.46 15.45 -18.00
C THR A 159 -28.67 15.79 -17.16
N GLU A 160 -29.80 16.03 -17.81
CA GLU A 160 -31.05 16.27 -17.10
C GLU A 160 -31.27 15.21 -16.02
N THR A 161 -31.52 15.68 -14.81
CA THR A 161 -31.79 14.79 -13.70
C THR A 161 -33.15 14.16 -13.87
N ASN A 162 -33.18 12.93 -14.33
CA ASN A 162 -34.42 12.14 -14.35
C ASN A 162 -34.78 11.67 -12.93
N ILE A 163 -36.06 11.37 -12.73
CA ILE A 163 -36.53 10.72 -11.50
C ILE A 163 -35.70 9.46 -11.26
N GLY A 164 -35.01 9.40 -10.13
CA GLY A 164 -34.09 8.31 -9.78
C GLY A 164 -32.61 8.57 -10.12
N ASN A 165 -32.28 9.71 -10.69
CA ASN A 165 -30.89 10.11 -10.89
C ASN A 165 -30.20 10.30 -9.54
N ARG A 166 -28.99 9.73 -9.40
CA ARG A 166 -28.19 9.73 -8.16
C ARG A 166 -27.10 10.81 -8.16
N GLY A 167 -27.23 11.85 -8.98
CA GLY A 167 -26.28 12.95 -9.08
C GLY A 167 -25.64 13.07 -10.45
N ARG A 168 -24.42 13.59 -10.51
CA ARG A 168 -23.68 13.73 -11.77
C ARG A 168 -23.39 12.39 -12.42
N VAL A 169 -23.34 12.36 -13.73
CA VAL A 169 -22.94 11.16 -14.47
C VAL A 169 -21.45 10.88 -14.22
N ILE A 170 -21.14 9.63 -13.94
CA ILE A 170 -19.79 9.14 -13.70
C ILE A 170 -19.41 8.20 -14.85
N SER A 171 -18.31 8.50 -15.50
CA SER A 171 -17.62 7.56 -16.37
C SER A 171 -16.76 6.63 -15.53
N ARG A 172 -16.87 5.32 -15.76
CA ARG A 172 -15.99 4.29 -15.21
C ARG A 172 -15.20 3.68 -16.35
N GLN A 173 -13.90 3.75 -16.27
CA GLN A 173 -13.01 3.21 -17.29
C GLN A 173 -11.99 2.27 -16.68
N GLU A 174 -11.88 1.08 -17.24
CA GLU A 174 -10.75 0.18 -16.96
C GLU A 174 -9.45 0.78 -17.49
N VAL A 175 -8.38 0.68 -16.70
CA VAL A 175 -7.10 1.24 -17.08
C VAL A 175 -5.99 0.19 -17.04
N HIS A 176 -5.11 0.28 -18.02
CA HIS A 176 -3.88 -0.49 -18.01
C HIS A 176 -2.77 0.35 -17.35
N CYS A 177 -2.19 -0.16 -16.29
CA CYS A 177 -1.08 0.51 -15.61
C CYS A 177 0.24 0.04 -16.25
N PRO A 178 1.03 0.94 -16.88
CA PRO A 178 2.29 0.58 -17.50
C PRO A 178 3.33 0.21 -16.43
N ASN A 179 4.20 -0.74 -16.76
CA ASN A 179 5.25 -1.22 -15.84
C ASN A 179 6.40 -0.21 -15.62
N ARG A 180 6.40 0.90 -16.34
CA ARG A 180 7.38 1.98 -16.23
C ARG A 180 8.83 1.51 -16.43
N GLU A 181 9.04 0.47 -17.22
CA GLU A 181 10.39 -0.08 -17.49
C GLU A 181 11.32 0.92 -18.18
N GLU A 182 10.75 1.91 -18.87
CA GLU A 182 11.50 2.95 -19.58
C GLU A 182 12.38 3.82 -18.66
N ILE A 183 12.03 3.92 -17.37
CA ILE A 183 12.84 4.67 -16.40
C ILE A 183 13.98 3.86 -15.79
N LEU A 184 14.05 2.56 -16.08
CA LEU A 184 15.06 1.66 -15.56
C LEU A 184 16.24 1.51 -16.52
N PRO A 185 17.46 1.24 -16.02
CA PRO A 185 18.57 0.77 -16.83
C PRO A 185 18.18 -0.47 -17.64
N GLU A 186 18.60 -0.53 -18.89
CA GLU A 186 18.22 -1.59 -19.84
C GLU A 186 18.43 -3.01 -19.29
N ALA A 187 19.52 -3.23 -18.60
CA ALA A 187 19.89 -4.55 -18.04
C ALA A 187 18.86 -5.12 -17.06
N ILE A 188 18.06 -4.26 -16.39
CA ILE A 188 17.10 -4.68 -15.37
C ILE A 188 15.63 -4.52 -15.77
N ARG A 189 15.33 -3.98 -16.96
CA ARG A 189 13.95 -3.81 -17.45
C ARG A 189 13.16 -5.11 -17.49
N LYS A 190 13.81 -6.20 -17.93
CA LYS A 190 13.19 -7.52 -17.99
C LYS A 190 12.62 -8.04 -16.66
N TYR A 191 13.10 -7.50 -15.53
CA TYR A 191 12.64 -7.92 -14.22
C TYR A 191 11.33 -7.21 -13.77
N THR A 192 10.76 -6.35 -14.60
CA THR A 192 9.43 -5.74 -14.34
C THR A 192 8.27 -6.65 -14.70
N THR A 193 8.50 -7.77 -15.37
CA THR A 193 7.45 -8.69 -15.83
C THR A 193 7.34 -9.94 -14.96
N GLU A 194 6.16 -10.54 -14.91
CA GLU A 194 5.89 -11.76 -14.13
C GLU A 194 6.26 -13.01 -14.94
N PHE A 195 7.49 -13.45 -14.87
CA PHE A 195 7.91 -14.72 -15.49
C PHE A 195 9.15 -15.30 -14.79
N ALA A 196 9.41 -16.57 -15.03
CA ALA A 196 10.62 -17.20 -14.56
C ALA A 196 11.81 -16.76 -15.43
N ILE A 197 12.84 -16.22 -14.78
CA ILE A 197 14.10 -15.85 -15.43
C ILE A 197 15.09 -16.98 -15.15
N LEU A 198 15.57 -17.60 -16.22
CA LEU A 198 16.64 -18.58 -16.15
C LEU A 198 17.98 -17.85 -16.21
N ASP A 199 18.86 -18.17 -15.29
CA ASP A 199 20.24 -17.74 -15.36
C ASP A 199 20.98 -18.63 -16.38
N PRO A 200 21.42 -18.10 -17.53
CA PRO A 200 22.11 -18.91 -18.54
C PRO A 200 23.47 -19.46 -18.07
N ASP A 201 24.09 -18.79 -17.09
CA ASP A 201 25.37 -19.20 -16.53
C ASP A 201 25.21 -20.19 -15.36
N ASN A 202 23.98 -20.36 -14.87
CA ASN A 202 23.67 -21.22 -13.74
C ASN A 202 22.27 -21.84 -13.89
N PRO A 203 22.08 -22.85 -14.77
CA PRO A 203 20.74 -23.37 -15.14
C PRO A 203 19.90 -23.93 -14.00
N ASP A 204 20.54 -24.28 -12.87
CA ASP A 204 19.88 -24.77 -11.67
C ASP A 204 19.32 -23.62 -10.80
N MET A 205 19.75 -22.39 -11.10
CA MET A 205 19.24 -21.18 -10.46
C MET A 205 18.27 -20.47 -11.39
N TYR A 206 17.00 -20.55 -11.07
CA TYR A 206 15.99 -19.72 -11.73
C TYR A 206 15.38 -18.77 -10.71
N MET A 207 15.14 -17.55 -11.14
CA MET A 207 14.40 -16.56 -10.36
C MET A 207 12.98 -16.48 -10.92
N LYS A 208 11.99 -16.78 -10.09
CA LYS A 208 10.61 -16.47 -10.42
C LYS A 208 10.38 -14.99 -10.12
N GLN A 209 10.24 -14.22 -11.17
CA GLN A 209 9.99 -12.79 -11.07
C GLN A 209 8.49 -12.52 -10.91
N GLY A 210 8.15 -11.62 -10.01
CA GLY A 210 6.82 -11.01 -9.98
C GLY A 210 5.69 -11.86 -9.45
N GLY A 211 5.94 -12.88 -8.67
CA GLY A 211 4.87 -13.64 -8.02
C GLY A 211 4.08 -12.86 -6.97
N GLY A 212 4.18 -11.58 -6.96
CA GLY A 212 3.58 -10.61 -6.07
C GLY A 212 4.24 -9.24 -6.29
N HIS A 213 3.58 -8.19 -5.86
CA HIS A 213 4.10 -6.83 -5.93
C HIS A 213 4.34 -6.29 -7.36
N HIS A 214 3.68 -6.84 -8.36
CA HIS A 214 3.53 -6.25 -9.71
C HIS A 214 4.77 -5.51 -10.23
N GLY A 215 5.90 -6.24 -10.39
CA GLY A 215 7.12 -5.71 -10.99
C GLY A 215 7.87 -4.64 -10.17
N SER A 216 7.58 -4.48 -8.89
CA SER A 216 8.15 -3.42 -8.04
C SER A 216 9.64 -3.57 -7.75
N HIS A 217 10.17 -4.80 -7.69
CA HIS A 217 11.52 -5.08 -7.22
C HIS A 217 12.63 -4.35 -7.98
N PRO A 218 12.68 -4.33 -9.33
CA PRO A 218 13.72 -3.60 -10.05
C PRO A 218 13.65 -2.09 -9.81
N HIS A 219 12.44 -1.53 -9.63
CA HIS A 219 12.27 -0.11 -9.29
C HIS A 219 12.83 0.21 -7.91
N LEU A 220 12.56 -0.63 -6.90
CA LEU A 220 13.12 -0.49 -5.56
C LEU A 220 14.64 -0.52 -5.54
N VAL A 221 15.21 -1.53 -6.20
CA VAL A 221 16.67 -1.68 -6.26
C VAL A 221 17.29 -0.51 -7.00
N ASN A 222 16.70 -0.09 -8.13
CA ASN A 222 17.17 1.06 -8.88
C ASN A 222 17.13 2.36 -8.06
N GLU A 223 16.06 2.62 -7.33
CA GLU A 223 15.95 3.80 -6.47
C GLU A 223 17.04 3.82 -5.40
N PHE A 224 17.26 2.70 -4.72
CA PHE A 224 18.29 2.61 -3.69
C PHE A 224 19.70 2.81 -4.25
N VAL A 225 20.03 2.15 -5.36
CA VAL A 225 21.34 2.28 -6.02
C VAL A 225 21.54 3.70 -6.54
N SER A 226 20.52 4.28 -7.19
CA SER A 226 20.57 5.66 -7.69
C SER A 226 20.76 6.66 -6.55
N SER A 227 20.11 6.47 -5.40
CA SER A 227 20.29 7.35 -4.25
C SER A 227 21.74 7.39 -3.75
N ILE A 228 22.44 6.25 -3.82
CA ILE A 228 23.86 6.16 -3.45
C ILE A 228 24.76 6.86 -4.49
N ILE A 229 24.52 6.61 -5.78
CA ILE A 229 25.30 7.19 -6.88
C ILE A 229 25.15 8.71 -6.95
N GLU A 230 23.93 9.19 -6.73
CA GLU A 230 23.56 10.62 -6.78
C GLU A 230 23.78 11.34 -5.45
N GLU A 231 24.30 10.65 -4.44
CA GLU A 231 24.58 11.19 -3.09
C GLU A 231 23.36 11.89 -2.47
N ARG A 232 22.17 11.31 -2.63
CA ARG A 232 20.90 11.79 -2.06
C ARG A 232 20.25 10.78 -1.13
N GLU A 233 19.31 11.24 -0.33
CA GLU A 233 18.45 10.34 0.43
C GLU A 233 17.53 9.54 -0.52
N PRO A 234 17.28 8.25 -0.25
CA PRO A 234 16.30 7.48 -0.99
C PRO A 234 14.88 7.92 -0.64
N MET A 235 13.93 7.61 -1.52
CA MET A 235 12.52 8.02 -1.37
C MET A 235 11.88 7.53 -0.06
N ILE A 236 12.20 6.30 0.35
CA ILE A 236 11.73 5.73 1.61
C ILE A 236 12.89 5.67 2.60
N ASP A 237 13.33 6.83 3.03
CA ASP A 237 14.41 6.98 4.01
C ASP A 237 14.01 6.44 5.40
N VAL A 238 14.92 6.50 6.35
CA VAL A 238 14.69 5.96 7.70
C VAL A 238 13.54 6.66 8.43
N TYR A 239 13.32 7.93 8.20
CA TYR A 239 12.25 8.70 8.85
C TYR A 239 10.89 8.37 8.21
N THR A 240 10.83 8.34 6.90
CA THR A 240 9.65 7.88 6.14
C THR A 240 9.27 6.45 6.53
N ALA A 241 10.25 5.55 6.62
CA ALA A 241 10.03 4.18 7.06
C ALA A 241 9.49 4.10 8.49
N ALA A 242 10.03 4.93 9.40
CA ALA A 242 9.56 5.00 10.78
C ALA A 242 8.12 5.54 10.87
N ASP A 243 7.79 6.61 10.16
CA ASP A 243 6.44 7.20 10.10
C ASP A 243 5.40 6.16 9.59
N TRP A 244 5.73 5.44 8.53
CA TRP A 244 4.82 4.44 7.95
C TRP A 244 4.64 3.21 8.86
N THR A 245 5.72 2.77 9.50
CA THR A 245 5.67 1.62 10.42
C THR A 245 4.94 1.98 11.72
N ALA A 246 5.20 3.15 12.27
CA ALA A 246 4.55 3.61 13.50
C ALA A 246 3.03 3.74 13.34
N ALA A 247 2.54 4.10 12.16
CA ALA A 247 1.12 4.16 11.88
C ALA A 247 0.43 2.80 12.18
N GLY A 248 1.01 1.71 11.69
CA GLY A 248 0.48 0.36 11.96
C GLY A 248 0.59 -0.03 13.44
N ILE A 249 1.72 0.24 14.08
CA ILE A 249 1.93 -0.07 15.52
C ILE A 249 0.91 0.67 16.38
N CYS A 250 0.72 1.97 16.15
CA CYS A 250 -0.29 2.78 16.85
C CYS A 250 -1.72 2.31 16.54
N GLY A 251 -1.97 1.82 15.32
CA GLY A 251 -3.26 1.22 14.97
C GLY A 251 -3.56 -0.01 15.82
N HIS A 252 -2.61 -0.94 15.94
CA HIS A 252 -2.77 -2.10 16.83
C HIS A 252 -2.95 -1.67 18.30
N GLU A 253 -2.19 -0.68 18.76
CA GLU A 253 -2.36 -0.14 20.13
C GLU A 253 -3.77 0.37 20.36
N SER A 254 -4.36 1.08 19.41
CA SER A 254 -5.75 1.53 19.44
C SER A 254 -6.73 0.36 19.50
N ALA A 255 -6.53 -0.68 18.68
CA ALA A 255 -7.36 -1.90 18.70
C ALA A 255 -7.36 -2.57 20.07
N MET A 256 -6.20 -2.69 20.70
CA MET A 256 -6.05 -3.26 22.04
C MET A 256 -6.66 -2.39 23.15
N LYS A 257 -6.93 -1.12 22.86
CA LYS A 257 -7.63 -0.15 23.72
C LYS A 257 -9.09 0.09 23.28
N ASN A 258 -9.66 -0.86 22.58
CA ASN A 258 -11.06 -0.82 22.12
C ASN A 258 -11.39 0.42 21.28
N GLY A 259 -10.50 0.83 20.39
CA GLY A 259 -10.70 1.93 19.45
C GLY A 259 -10.36 3.32 20.01
N GLU A 260 -9.72 3.43 21.16
CA GLU A 260 -9.26 4.74 21.67
C GLU A 260 -8.31 5.40 20.66
N GLU A 261 -8.39 6.74 20.57
CA GLU A 261 -7.47 7.51 19.73
C GLU A 261 -6.02 7.34 20.20
N VAL A 262 -5.15 7.03 19.26
CA VAL A 262 -3.70 7.03 19.48
C VAL A 262 -3.06 8.09 18.60
N VAL A 263 -2.23 8.95 19.21
CA VAL A 263 -1.41 9.94 18.49
C VAL A 263 -0.17 9.22 17.95
N ILE A 264 0.07 9.37 16.64
CA ILE A 264 1.22 8.75 15.98
C ILE A 264 2.42 9.69 16.12
N PRO A 265 3.56 9.21 16.66
CA PRO A 265 4.74 10.04 16.87
C PRO A 265 5.31 10.56 15.53
N GLU A 266 5.97 11.71 15.61
CA GLU A 266 6.71 12.31 14.50
C GLU A 266 8.20 12.04 14.70
N PHE A 267 8.91 11.66 13.62
CA PHE A 267 10.32 11.27 13.68
C PHE A 267 11.27 12.28 13.02
N ARG A 268 10.76 13.32 12.36
CA ARG A 268 11.55 14.42 11.77
C ARG A 268 11.49 15.68 12.59
#